data_fd7b78b2224139b63db349767fecea45
#
_entry.id   fd7b78b2224139b63db349767fecea45
#
_cell.length_a   1.000
_cell.length_b   1.000
_cell.length_c   1.000
_cell.angle_alpha   90.00
_cell.angle_beta   90.00
_cell.angle_gamma   90.00
#
_symmetry.space_group_name_H-M   'P 1'
#
loop_
_entity.id
_entity.type
_entity.pdbx_description
1 polymer ?
#
loop_
_entity_poly.entity_id
_entity_poly.type
_entity_poly.pdbx_seq_one_letter_code
_entity_poly.pdbx_strand_id
1 'polypeptide(L)'
;MRLQPSRGASAAFGDAPTAIDAGLVVTCIGYRHDPLPGVPFDAASGTIRHRSGQVLDAEGREVPGLFVSGWAKRGATGIIGTNRADGYETAATMIGGLSELTRHAAARRGPSLAALFDERRLTPISYAQWRVVDRHERLRGGALGKPREKLLSHSEALSVLRDQCDA
;
A
#
# COMPACT_ATOMS: atom_id res chain seq x y z
N MET A 1 4.20 33.09 -8.62
CA MET A 1 4.08 32.40 -7.31
C MET A 1 5.14 32.96 -6.36
N ARG A 2 4.77 33.37 -5.14
CA ARG A 2 5.74 33.82 -4.12
C ARG A 2 6.08 32.65 -3.21
N LEU A 3 7.35 32.31 -3.12
CA LEU A 3 7.86 31.29 -2.23
C LEU A 3 8.31 31.97 -0.92
N GLN A 4 7.82 31.48 0.22
CA GLN A 4 8.32 31.87 1.54
C GLN A 4 9.12 30.70 2.14
N PRO A 5 10.24 30.96 2.81
CA PRO A 5 11.00 29.93 3.48
C PRO A 5 10.14 29.30 4.59
N SER A 6 10.12 27.97 4.68
CA SER A 6 9.46 27.24 5.78
C SER A 6 10.27 27.41 7.07
N ARG A 7 9.59 27.62 8.21
CA ARG A 7 10.25 27.60 9.54
C ARG A 7 10.91 26.25 9.75
N GLY A 8 12.23 26.22 9.79
CA GLY A 8 13.04 25.01 10.06
C GLY A 8 13.93 24.56 8.90
N ALA A 9 13.85 25.13 7.69
CA ALA A 9 14.87 24.92 6.68
C ALA A 9 16.10 25.81 7.02
N SER A 10 17.27 25.20 7.15
CA SER A 10 18.54 25.94 7.29
C SER A 10 18.65 26.93 6.12
N ALA A 11 18.82 28.19 6.46
CA ALA A 11 18.75 29.32 5.54
C ALA A 11 19.87 29.28 4.52
N ALA A 12 19.60 28.72 3.36
CA ALA A 12 20.34 29.00 2.13
C ALA A 12 19.63 30.06 1.26
N PHE A 13 18.40 30.44 1.61
CA PHE A 13 17.63 31.49 0.93
C PHE A 13 17.38 32.62 1.92
N GLY A 14 17.76 33.84 1.57
CA GLY A 14 17.54 35.02 2.40
C GLY A 14 16.07 35.19 2.80
N ASP A 15 15.84 35.95 3.87
CA ASP A 15 14.51 36.18 4.48
C ASP A 15 13.45 36.86 3.57
N ALA A 16 13.82 37.29 2.37
CA ALA A 16 12.92 37.94 1.44
C ALA A 16 12.27 36.93 0.47
N PRO A 17 10.97 37.09 0.17
CA PRO A 17 10.29 36.27 -0.84
C PRO A 17 10.91 36.47 -2.21
N THR A 18 11.32 35.38 -2.85
CA THR A 18 11.83 35.41 -4.23
C THR A 18 10.69 35.07 -5.19
N ALA A 19 10.51 35.91 -6.22
CA ALA A 19 9.58 35.63 -7.30
C ALA A 19 10.32 34.91 -8.44
N ILE A 20 9.76 33.81 -8.91
CA ILE A 20 10.27 33.02 -10.04
C ILE A 20 9.15 32.94 -11.08
N ASP A 21 9.48 33.36 -12.31
CA ASP A 21 8.56 33.20 -13.43
C ASP A 21 8.57 31.73 -13.85
N ALA A 22 7.38 31.12 -13.84
CA ALA A 22 7.22 29.67 -14.17
C ALA A 22 5.91 29.44 -14.91
N GLY A 23 5.97 28.74 -16.04
CA GLY A 23 4.79 28.30 -16.79
C GLY A 23 4.08 27.11 -16.15
N LEU A 24 4.80 26.30 -15.34
CA LEU A 24 4.27 25.17 -14.60
C LEU A 24 4.98 25.06 -13.25
N VAL A 25 4.20 24.81 -12.19
CA VAL A 25 4.73 24.52 -10.85
C VAL A 25 4.24 23.16 -10.43
N VAL A 26 5.17 22.25 -10.12
CA VAL A 26 4.89 20.90 -9.60
C VAL A 26 5.36 20.83 -8.16
N THR A 27 4.44 20.49 -7.25
CA THR A 27 4.76 20.31 -5.83
C THR A 27 5.18 18.85 -5.57
N CYS A 28 6.42 18.67 -5.08
CA CYS A 28 6.97 17.36 -4.71
C CYS A 28 7.38 17.37 -3.23
N ILE A 29 6.43 17.73 -2.35
CA ILE A 29 6.67 17.98 -0.91
C ILE A 29 6.52 16.73 -0.02
N GLY A 30 6.42 15.54 -0.62
CA GLY A 30 6.27 14.26 0.07
C GLY A 30 4.84 13.71 0.00
N TYR A 31 4.63 12.63 0.74
CA TYR A 31 3.36 11.91 0.80
C TYR A 31 2.84 11.85 2.24
N ARG A 32 1.54 11.79 2.40
CA ARG A 32 0.87 11.41 3.64
C ARG A 32 -0.01 10.22 3.37
N HIS A 33 -0.10 9.31 4.32
CA HIS A 33 -1.06 8.22 4.27
C HIS A 33 -2.41 8.71 4.79
N ASP A 34 -3.48 8.26 4.15
CA ASP A 34 -4.82 8.40 4.70
C ASP A 34 -5.06 7.32 5.77
N PRO A 35 -5.69 7.66 6.90
CA PRO A 35 -6.05 6.68 7.91
C PRO A 35 -6.97 5.60 7.35
N LEU A 36 -6.68 4.34 7.65
CA LEU A 36 -7.58 3.23 7.35
C LEU A 36 -8.62 3.10 8.48
N PRO A 37 -9.93 3.03 8.18
CA PRO A 37 -10.95 2.85 9.19
C PRO A 37 -10.70 1.62 10.06
N GLY A 38 -10.73 1.78 11.38
CA GLY A 38 -10.50 0.69 12.32
C GLY A 38 -9.04 0.31 12.57
N VAL A 39 -8.08 1.00 11.93
CA VAL A 39 -6.64 0.79 12.16
C VAL A 39 -6.07 1.98 12.94
N PRO A 40 -5.36 1.74 14.06
CA PRO A 40 -4.72 2.83 14.82
C PRO A 40 -3.74 3.61 13.94
N PHE A 41 -3.87 4.94 13.94
CA PHE A 41 -3.07 5.82 13.11
C PHE A 41 -2.56 7.01 13.91
N ASP A 42 -1.28 7.34 13.76
CA ASP A 42 -0.69 8.53 14.35
C ASP A 42 -0.65 9.67 13.31
N ALA A 43 -1.51 10.64 13.49
CA ALA A 43 -1.60 11.80 12.60
C ALA A 43 -0.35 12.70 12.63
N ALA A 44 0.41 12.69 13.72
CA ALA A 44 1.61 13.52 13.84
C ALA A 44 2.77 12.98 12.98
N SER A 45 3.01 11.67 13.02
CA SER A 45 4.01 10.99 12.18
C SER A 45 3.49 10.64 10.78
N GLY A 46 2.16 10.57 10.58
CA GLY A 46 1.54 10.09 9.36
C GLY A 46 1.73 8.59 9.15
N THR A 47 1.89 7.81 10.23
CA THR A 47 2.18 6.37 10.21
C THR A 47 1.27 5.59 11.14
N ILE A 48 1.30 4.27 11.02
CA ILE A 48 0.66 3.36 11.96
C ILE A 48 1.64 3.08 13.12
N ARG A 49 1.20 3.27 14.37
CA ARG A 49 2.00 2.98 15.56
C ARG A 49 2.32 1.51 15.66
N HIS A 50 3.58 1.16 15.93
CA HIS A 50 4.01 -0.23 15.93
C HIS A 50 5.23 -0.48 16.82
N ARG A 51 5.49 -1.76 17.13
CA ARG A 51 6.75 -2.29 17.66
C ARG A 51 7.20 -3.40 16.73
N SER A 52 8.33 -3.19 16.02
CA SER A 52 8.88 -4.14 15.03
C SER A 52 7.83 -4.69 14.02
N GLY A 53 6.91 -3.84 13.61
CA GLY A 53 5.82 -4.20 12.69
C GLY A 53 4.52 -4.70 13.33
N GLN A 54 4.49 -5.08 14.60
CA GLN A 54 3.27 -5.36 15.34
C GLN A 54 2.55 -4.05 15.66
N VAL A 55 1.30 -3.88 15.22
CA VAL A 55 0.52 -2.66 15.43
C VAL A 55 0.16 -2.49 16.90
N LEU A 56 0.24 -1.24 17.37
CA LEU A 56 -0.13 -0.84 18.73
C LEU A 56 -1.40 0.02 18.71
N ASP A 57 -2.27 -0.17 19.70
CA ASP A 57 -3.43 0.69 19.95
C ASP A 57 -3.03 2.05 20.56
N ALA A 58 -4.02 2.87 20.92
CA ALA A 58 -3.79 4.18 21.51
C ALA A 58 -3.08 4.12 22.87
N GLU A 59 -3.28 3.03 23.61
CA GLU A 59 -2.69 2.76 24.92
C GLU A 59 -1.32 2.07 24.83
N GLY A 60 -0.83 1.80 23.63
CA GLY A 60 0.46 1.15 23.38
C GLY A 60 0.45 -0.37 23.53
N ARG A 61 -0.73 -0.99 23.56
CA ARG A 61 -0.90 -2.45 23.60
C ARG A 61 -0.89 -3.02 22.19
N GLU A 62 -0.36 -4.22 22.04
CA GLU A 62 -0.35 -4.91 20.74
C GLU A 62 -1.75 -5.28 20.28
N VAL A 63 -2.08 -4.96 19.03
CA VAL A 63 -3.35 -5.37 18.40
C VAL A 63 -3.15 -6.76 17.79
N PRO A 64 -3.74 -7.83 18.36
CA PRO A 64 -3.48 -9.19 17.91
C PRO A 64 -3.83 -9.41 16.43
N GLY A 65 -2.88 -9.96 15.66
CA GLY A 65 -3.07 -10.29 14.26
C GLY A 65 -2.97 -9.10 13.29
N LEU A 66 -2.70 -7.90 13.76
CA LEU A 66 -2.54 -6.73 12.92
C LEU A 66 -1.07 -6.30 12.83
N PHE A 67 -0.52 -6.31 11.63
CA PHE A 67 0.87 -5.96 11.35
C PHE A 67 0.96 -4.88 10.29
N VAL A 68 2.06 -4.14 10.30
CA VAL A 68 2.35 -3.07 9.35
C VAL A 68 3.79 -3.18 8.83
N SER A 69 4.00 -2.91 7.54
CA SER A 69 5.31 -2.79 6.93
C SER A 69 5.32 -1.68 5.87
N GLY A 70 6.50 -1.33 5.38
CA GLY A 70 6.68 -0.35 4.33
C GLY A 70 6.41 1.09 4.78
N TRP A 71 5.87 1.89 3.89
CA TRP A 71 5.67 3.32 4.15
C TRP A 71 4.61 3.61 5.22
N ALA A 72 3.60 2.77 5.35
CA ALA A 72 2.62 2.90 6.43
C ALA A 72 3.24 2.72 7.83
N LYS A 73 4.37 1.98 7.92
CA LYS A 73 5.18 1.77 9.13
C LYS A 73 6.17 2.91 9.37
N ARG A 74 6.88 3.36 8.33
CA ARG A 74 8.08 4.23 8.45
C ARG A 74 7.87 5.65 7.92
N GLY A 75 6.72 5.96 7.33
CA GLY A 75 6.54 7.13 6.49
C GLY A 75 7.07 6.91 5.06
N ALA A 76 6.81 7.87 4.18
CA ALA A 76 7.18 7.82 2.76
C ALA A 76 8.69 8.05 2.55
N THR A 77 9.52 7.18 3.09
CA THR A 77 10.99 7.26 3.06
C THR A 77 11.61 5.96 2.57
N GLY A 78 12.81 6.07 2.03
CA GLY A 78 13.61 4.94 1.59
C GLY A 78 13.34 4.47 0.16
N ILE A 79 14.07 3.44 -0.24
CA ILE A 79 14.07 2.81 -1.55
C ILE A 79 13.62 1.35 -1.47
N ILE A 80 13.56 0.64 -2.59
CA ILE A 80 13.17 -0.78 -2.65
C ILE A 80 13.97 -1.64 -1.66
N GLY A 81 15.28 -1.41 -1.54
CA GLY A 81 16.14 -2.16 -0.61
C GLY A 81 15.76 -1.99 0.85
N THR A 82 15.41 -0.80 1.29
CA THR A 82 14.94 -0.54 2.67
C THR A 82 13.57 -1.15 2.95
N ASN A 83 12.67 -1.20 1.96
CA ASN A 83 11.38 -1.86 2.07
C ASN A 83 11.53 -3.38 2.25
N ARG A 84 12.53 -3.98 1.62
CA ARG A 84 12.83 -5.41 1.78
C ARG A 84 13.24 -5.74 3.21
N ALA A 85 14.20 -4.99 3.78
CA ALA A 85 14.64 -5.17 5.17
C ALA A 85 13.49 -4.98 6.17
N ASP A 86 12.66 -3.97 5.94
CA ASP A 86 11.47 -3.69 6.73
C ASP A 86 10.44 -4.83 6.68
N GLY A 87 10.21 -5.40 5.49
CA GLY A 87 9.35 -6.57 5.32
C GLY A 87 9.86 -7.80 6.08
N TYR A 88 11.18 -8.03 6.07
CA TYR A 88 11.78 -9.11 6.85
C TYR A 88 11.61 -8.93 8.35
N GLU A 89 11.81 -7.73 8.88
CA GLU A 89 11.59 -7.45 10.31
C GLU A 89 10.15 -7.76 10.71
N THR A 90 9.18 -7.28 9.95
CA THR A 90 7.76 -7.53 10.22
C THR A 90 7.42 -9.02 10.12
N ALA A 91 7.93 -9.72 9.10
CA ALA A 91 7.74 -11.16 8.94
C ALA A 91 8.35 -11.96 10.10
N ALA A 92 9.55 -11.59 10.57
CA ALA A 92 10.18 -12.22 11.73
C ALA A 92 9.33 -12.05 13.00
N THR A 93 8.75 -10.87 13.21
CA THR A 93 7.82 -10.62 14.32
C THR A 93 6.56 -11.50 14.22
N MET A 94 5.98 -11.62 13.02
CA MET A 94 4.82 -12.50 12.78
C MET A 94 5.14 -13.97 13.08
N ILE A 95 6.29 -14.45 12.59
CA ILE A 95 6.72 -15.85 12.78
C ILE A 95 6.98 -16.12 14.27
N GLY A 96 7.65 -15.20 14.96
CA GLY A 96 7.91 -15.30 16.40
C GLY A 96 6.63 -15.37 17.25
N GLY A 97 5.55 -14.71 16.80
CA GLY A 97 4.24 -14.71 17.45
C GLY A 97 3.25 -15.74 16.91
N LEU A 98 3.64 -16.65 16.02
CA LEU A 98 2.72 -17.51 15.25
C LEU A 98 1.82 -18.38 16.14
N SER A 99 2.31 -18.93 17.22
CA SER A 99 1.51 -19.75 18.17
C SER A 99 0.38 -18.93 18.83
N GLU A 100 0.66 -17.70 19.19
CA GLU A 100 -0.33 -16.77 19.74
C GLU A 100 -1.36 -16.36 18.68
N LEU A 101 -0.91 -16.03 17.47
CA LEU A 101 -1.76 -15.70 16.33
C LEU A 101 -2.72 -16.84 16.00
N THR A 102 -2.23 -18.09 15.98
CA THR A 102 -3.04 -19.27 15.71
C THR A 102 -4.11 -19.48 16.80
N ARG A 103 -3.76 -19.25 18.06
CA ARG A 103 -4.72 -19.35 19.18
C ARG A 103 -5.81 -18.28 19.08
N HIS A 104 -5.43 -17.03 18.78
CA HIS A 104 -6.37 -15.94 18.55
C HIS A 104 -7.27 -16.18 17.34
N ALA A 105 -6.72 -16.68 16.24
CA ALA A 105 -7.50 -17.01 15.04
C ALA A 105 -8.54 -18.12 15.32
N ALA A 106 -8.16 -19.15 16.07
CA ALA A 106 -9.07 -20.23 16.46
C ALA A 106 -10.22 -19.76 17.38
N ALA A 107 -9.96 -18.76 18.22
CA ALA A 107 -10.96 -18.17 19.11
C ALA A 107 -11.94 -17.20 18.38
N ARG A 108 -11.53 -16.62 17.26
CA ARG A 108 -12.33 -15.68 16.46
C ARG A 108 -13.02 -16.41 15.31
N ARG A 109 -14.22 -16.91 15.55
CA ARG A 109 -15.09 -17.47 14.49
C ARG A 109 -15.82 -16.33 13.78
N GLY A 110 -15.18 -15.75 12.78
CA GLY A 110 -15.83 -14.82 11.85
C GLY A 110 -16.27 -15.52 10.55
N PRO A 111 -17.01 -14.83 9.67
CA PRO A 111 -17.31 -15.33 8.33
C PRO A 111 -16.02 -15.60 7.55
N SER A 112 -16.04 -16.58 6.68
CA SER A 112 -14.91 -16.82 5.77
C SER A 112 -14.69 -15.63 4.85
N LEU A 113 -13.47 -15.46 4.33
CA LEU A 113 -13.19 -14.40 3.35
C LEU A 113 -14.09 -14.52 2.11
N ALA A 114 -14.39 -15.75 1.68
CA ALA A 114 -15.31 -16.00 0.57
C ALA A 114 -16.71 -15.47 0.89
N ALA A 115 -17.25 -15.78 2.07
CA ALA A 115 -18.55 -15.28 2.51
C ALA A 115 -18.61 -13.75 2.55
N LEU A 116 -17.51 -13.09 2.96
CA LEU A 116 -17.43 -11.63 2.95
C LEU A 116 -17.40 -11.05 1.53
N PHE A 117 -16.76 -11.73 0.58
CA PHE A 117 -16.78 -11.32 -0.83
C PHE A 117 -18.19 -11.46 -1.42
N ASP A 118 -18.87 -12.56 -1.14
CA ASP A 118 -20.24 -12.80 -1.61
C ASP A 118 -21.21 -11.76 -1.03
N GLU A 119 -21.15 -11.50 0.27
CA GLU A 119 -21.95 -10.49 0.96
C GLU A 119 -21.76 -9.10 0.35
N ARG A 120 -20.51 -8.74 0.04
CA ARG A 120 -20.15 -7.44 -0.53
C ARG A 120 -20.25 -7.39 -2.05
N ARG A 121 -20.66 -8.45 -2.70
CA ARG A 121 -20.73 -8.60 -4.17
C ARG A 121 -19.39 -8.27 -4.85
N LEU A 122 -18.30 -8.68 -4.23
CA LEU A 122 -16.95 -8.53 -4.77
C LEU A 122 -16.59 -9.77 -5.57
N THR A 123 -16.01 -9.57 -6.75
CA THR A 123 -15.50 -10.66 -7.59
C THR A 123 -13.97 -10.61 -7.60
N PRO A 124 -13.29 -11.33 -6.69
CA PRO A 124 -11.83 -11.36 -6.66
C PRO A 124 -11.29 -12.14 -7.85
N ILE A 125 -10.20 -11.67 -8.42
CA ILE A 125 -9.45 -12.40 -9.44
C ILE A 125 -8.44 -13.32 -8.74
N SER A 126 -8.53 -14.63 -8.98
CA SER A 126 -7.58 -15.61 -8.46
C SER A 126 -6.21 -15.48 -9.17
N TYR A 127 -5.16 -16.07 -8.59
CA TYR A 127 -3.84 -16.07 -9.21
C TYR A 127 -3.85 -16.77 -10.58
N ALA A 128 -4.61 -17.86 -10.73
CA ALA A 128 -4.76 -18.55 -12.02
C ALA A 128 -5.40 -17.64 -13.08
N GLN A 129 -6.46 -16.93 -12.71
CA GLN A 129 -7.10 -15.95 -13.58
C GLN A 129 -6.16 -14.76 -13.88
N TRP A 130 -5.41 -14.26 -12.87
CA TRP A 130 -4.41 -13.22 -13.11
C TRP A 130 -3.37 -13.65 -14.15
N ARG A 131 -2.92 -14.92 -14.16
CA ARG A 131 -2.00 -15.44 -15.19
C ARG A 131 -2.58 -15.39 -16.61
N VAL A 132 -3.89 -15.52 -16.74
CA VAL A 132 -4.59 -15.34 -18.04
C VAL A 132 -4.50 -13.87 -18.46
N VAL A 133 -4.83 -12.96 -17.57
CA VAL A 133 -4.69 -11.51 -17.79
C VAL A 133 -3.24 -11.13 -18.14
N ASP A 134 -2.27 -11.63 -17.39
CA ASP A 134 -0.84 -11.38 -17.63
C ASP A 134 -0.40 -11.82 -19.04
N ARG A 135 -0.85 -13.00 -19.47
CA ARG A 135 -0.57 -13.50 -20.82
C ARG A 135 -1.21 -12.60 -21.89
N HIS A 136 -2.46 -12.22 -21.70
CA HIS A 136 -3.17 -11.34 -22.62
C HIS A 136 -2.48 -9.99 -22.78
N GLU A 137 -2.09 -9.35 -21.68
CA GLU A 137 -1.35 -8.08 -21.69
C GLU A 137 0.01 -8.18 -22.41
N ARG A 138 0.72 -9.31 -22.25
CA ARG A 138 2.01 -9.56 -22.93
C ARG A 138 1.82 -9.79 -24.43
N LEU A 139 0.81 -10.52 -24.83
CA LEU A 139 0.50 -10.74 -26.25
C LEU A 139 0.13 -9.42 -26.94
N ARG A 140 -0.72 -8.60 -26.32
CA ARG A 140 -1.03 -7.26 -26.80
C ARG A 140 0.22 -6.37 -26.92
N GLY A 141 1.07 -6.41 -25.90
CA GLY A 141 2.34 -5.66 -25.92
C GLY A 141 3.23 -6.09 -27.07
N GLY A 142 3.40 -7.39 -27.26
CA GLY A 142 4.22 -7.94 -28.35
C GLY A 142 3.76 -7.47 -29.74
N ALA A 143 2.46 -7.41 -29.97
CA ALA A 143 1.89 -6.87 -31.21
C ALA A 143 2.20 -5.39 -31.45
N LEU A 144 2.52 -4.65 -30.38
CA LEU A 144 2.87 -3.23 -30.41
C LEU A 144 4.39 -2.97 -30.23
N GLY A 145 5.21 -4.01 -30.26
CA GLY A 145 6.65 -3.90 -30.00
C GLY A 145 7.01 -3.51 -28.57
N LYS A 146 6.10 -3.73 -27.60
CA LYS A 146 6.28 -3.44 -26.17
C LYS A 146 6.40 -4.75 -25.35
N PRO A 147 7.09 -4.75 -24.22
CA PRO A 147 7.11 -5.91 -23.31
C PRO A 147 5.71 -6.31 -22.81
N ARG A 148 4.82 -5.32 -22.66
CA ARG A 148 3.47 -5.48 -22.12
C ARG A 148 2.59 -4.28 -22.51
N GLU A 149 1.30 -4.52 -22.74
CA GLU A 149 0.27 -3.49 -22.82
C GLU A 149 -0.78 -3.73 -21.74
N LYS A 150 -0.76 -2.91 -20.69
CA LYS A 150 -1.61 -3.04 -19.51
C LYS A 150 -3.08 -2.85 -19.82
N LEU A 151 -3.94 -3.66 -19.20
CA LEU A 151 -5.36 -3.33 -19.03
C LEU A 151 -5.49 -2.24 -17.95
N LEU A 152 -6.31 -1.24 -18.21
CA LEU A 152 -6.39 -0.06 -17.35
C LEU A 152 -7.50 -0.14 -16.29
N SER A 153 -8.40 -1.12 -16.40
CA SER A 153 -9.51 -1.27 -15.48
C SER A 153 -9.76 -2.73 -15.07
N HIS A 154 -10.38 -2.89 -13.91
CA HIS A 154 -10.82 -4.21 -13.44
C HIS A 154 -11.89 -4.83 -14.36
N SER A 155 -12.76 -4.01 -14.92
CA SER A 155 -13.79 -4.47 -15.88
C SER A 155 -13.20 -5.06 -17.16
N GLU A 156 -12.12 -4.46 -17.69
CA GLU A 156 -11.38 -5.03 -18.84
C GLU A 156 -10.76 -6.39 -18.49
N ALA A 157 -10.14 -6.52 -17.31
CA ALA A 157 -9.58 -7.77 -16.85
C ALA A 157 -10.67 -8.88 -16.74
N LEU A 158 -11.83 -8.54 -16.17
CA LEU A 158 -12.96 -9.47 -16.08
C LEU A 158 -13.53 -9.85 -17.44
N SER A 159 -13.53 -8.94 -18.44
CA SER A 159 -13.95 -9.25 -19.81
C SER A 159 -13.05 -10.31 -20.44
N VAL A 160 -11.71 -10.10 -20.36
CA VAL A 160 -10.72 -11.08 -20.85
C VAL A 160 -10.91 -12.46 -20.22
N LEU A 161 -11.28 -12.53 -18.94
CA LEU A 161 -11.51 -13.81 -18.26
C LEU A 161 -12.79 -14.50 -18.74
N ARG A 162 -13.87 -13.75 -19.04
CA ARG A 162 -15.12 -14.32 -19.60
C ARG A 162 -14.90 -14.87 -20.98
N ASP A 163 -14.23 -14.13 -21.85
CA ASP A 163 -13.99 -14.52 -23.25
C ASP A 163 -13.17 -15.82 -23.36
N GLN A 164 -12.39 -16.18 -22.33
CA GLN A 164 -11.63 -17.43 -22.26
C GLN A 164 -12.40 -18.61 -21.64
N CYS A 165 -13.52 -18.36 -20.96
CA CYS A 165 -14.38 -19.44 -20.47
C CYS A 165 -15.34 -19.95 -21.57
N ASP A 166 -15.56 -19.15 -22.61
CA ASP A 166 -16.47 -19.46 -23.73
C ASP A 166 -15.73 -20.04 -24.96
N ALA A 167 -14.39 -20.21 -24.88
CA ALA A 167 -13.52 -20.75 -25.91
C ALA A 167 -12.95 -22.13 -25.54
#